data_7b2c9f6f44599752a251a9b8d004448f
#
_entry.id   7b2c9f6f44599752a251a9b8d004448f
#
_cell.length_a   1.000
_cell.length_b   1.000
_cell.length_c   1.000
_cell.angle_alpha   90.00
_cell.angle_beta   90.00
_cell.angle_gamma   90.00
#
_symmetry.space_group_name_H-M   'P 1'
#
loop_
_entity.id
_entity.type
_entity.pdbx_description
1 polymer ?
#
loop_
_entity_poly.entity_id
_entity_poly.type
_entity_poly.pdbx_seq_one_letter_code
_entity_poly.pdbx_strand_id
1 'polypeptide(L)'
;MEEIKNFYSRLKFPGPYSIDNLKFYDNKLINPYLKAYDDCVKNSYNVLDVGCGSGFIVNFLARRHPNIHFTAIDFSDSIDYAKSFSKKHNIKNIEYIKEDFLKWHYTHLYNSVISNGVLHHIPKYTIAVEKIKELSTHNLTVGLYNSFGKIAKQFFPVKYKNHILFSDQEECPFELAFSDSEVRHLFEDKYNLVSVYPSYKNDFVNWYGLMNYKKGGLTVYSWKKKN
;
A
#
# COMPACT_ATOMS: atom_id res chain seq x y z
N MET A 1 -13.30 -0.86 -13.79
CA MET A 1 -11.84 -0.50 -13.78
C MET A 1 -11.60 0.89 -14.36
N GLU A 2 -12.23 1.24 -15.50
CA GLU A 2 -12.02 2.58 -16.11
C GLU A 2 -12.45 3.75 -15.20
N GLU A 3 -13.59 3.62 -14.51
CA GLU A 3 -14.04 4.63 -13.55
C GLU A 3 -13.06 4.81 -12.39
N ILE A 4 -12.51 3.71 -11.85
CA ILE A 4 -11.50 3.73 -10.80
C ILE A 4 -10.21 4.40 -11.30
N LYS A 5 -9.78 4.08 -12.52
CA LYS A 5 -8.62 4.71 -13.16
C LYS A 5 -8.81 6.22 -13.28
N ASN A 6 -9.96 6.66 -13.81
CA ASN A 6 -10.27 8.07 -13.97
C ASN A 6 -10.34 8.82 -12.65
N PHE A 7 -10.87 8.15 -11.62
CA PHE A 7 -10.90 8.68 -10.25
C PHE A 7 -9.49 8.95 -9.73
N TYR A 8 -8.59 7.95 -9.75
CA TYR A 8 -7.21 8.08 -9.23
C TYR A 8 -6.30 8.93 -10.13
N SER A 9 -6.58 9.05 -11.43
CA SER A 9 -5.89 9.99 -12.31
C SER A 9 -6.17 11.45 -11.92
N ARG A 10 -7.37 11.76 -11.43
CA ARG A 10 -7.72 13.09 -10.92
C ARG A 10 -7.17 13.34 -9.52
N LEU A 11 -7.28 12.36 -8.64
CA LEU A 11 -7.03 12.55 -7.21
C LEU A 11 -5.55 12.51 -6.83
N LYS A 12 -4.66 11.85 -7.56
CA LYS A 12 -3.22 11.68 -7.25
C LYS A 12 -2.98 11.25 -5.80
N PHE A 13 -3.48 10.07 -5.43
CA PHE A 13 -3.35 9.56 -4.07
C PHE A 13 -1.91 9.07 -3.75
N PRO A 14 -1.37 9.33 -2.55
CA PRO A 14 -1.94 10.04 -1.39
C PRO A 14 -1.91 11.57 -1.48
N GLY A 15 -1.69 12.16 -2.63
CA GLY A 15 -1.56 13.57 -2.88
C GLY A 15 -0.11 14.03 -3.07
N PRO A 16 0.12 15.31 -3.35
CA PRO A 16 1.46 15.84 -3.50
C PRO A 16 2.21 15.80 -2.16
N TYR A 17 3.48 15.43 -2.20
CA TYR A 17 4.39 15.41 -1.06
C TYR A 17 5.73 16.02 -1.44
N SER A 18 6.51 16.44 -0.44
CA SER A 18 7.83 17.01 -0.61
C SER A 18 8.93 16.02 -0.23
N ILE A 19 10.17 16.33 -0.63
CA ILE A 19 11.33 15.57 -0.18
C ILE A 19 11.51 15.66 1.35
N ASP A 20 11.09 16.76 1.95
CA ASP A 20 11.19 16.94 3.41
C ASP A 20 10.17 16.08 4.16
N ASN A 21 9.03 15.77 3.55
CA ASN A 21 8.12 14.75 4.10
C ASN A 21 8.82 13.38 4.15
N LEU A 22 9.53 12.98 3.10
CA LEU A 22 10.28 11.72 3.11
C LEU A 22 11.43 11.74 4.13
N LYS A 23 12.21 12.82 4.19
CA LYS A 23 13.30 13.00 5.16
C LYS A 23 12.81 13.01 6.61
N PHE A 24 11.62 13.55 6.86
CA PHE A 24 11.02 13.53 8.19
C PHE A 24 10.88 12.11 8.74
N TYR A 25 10.46 11.18 7.89
CA TYR A 25 10.32 9.76 8.27
C TYR A 25 11.65 9.01 8.32
N ASP A 26 12.70 9.49 7.64
CA ASP A 26 14.04 8.90 7.75
C ASP A 26 14.71 9.18 9.09
N ASN A 27 14.52 10.37 9.64
CA ASN A 27 15.25 10.89 10.78
C ASN A 27 14.58 10.63 12.14
N LYS A 28 13.38 10.11 12.15
CA LYS A 28 12.60 9.76 13.35
C LYS A 28 12.20 8.30 13.35
N LEU A 29 11.80 7.79 14.50
CA LEU A 29 11.13 6.49 14.61
C LEU A 29 10.10 6.40 13.49
N ILE A 30 10.39 5.55 12.53
CA ILE A 30 9.53 5.34 11.36
C ILE A 30 8.12 5.04 11.86
N ASN A 31 7.16 5.77 11.31
CA ASN A 31 5.75 5.45 11.51
C ASN A 31 5.54 3.94 11.34
N PRO A 32 4.86 3.24 12.27
CA PRO A 32 4.68 1.78 12.23
C PRO A 32 4.15 1.24 10.89
N TYR A 33 3.34 2.01 10.15
CA TYR A 33 2.93 1.67 8.79
C TYR A 33 4.11 1.57 7.84
N LEU A 34 4.92 2.64 7.77
CA LEU A 34 6.10 2.67 6.90
C LEU A 34 7.13 1.63 7.34
N LYS A 35 7.22 1.38 8.67
CA LYS A 35 8.10 0.34 9.20
C LYS A 35 7.72 -1.05 8.69
N ALA A 36 6.45 -1.39 8.57
CA ALA A 36 6.02 -2.67 8.04
C ALA A 36 6.50 -2.89 6.59
N TYR A 37 6.45 -1.85 5.76
CA TYR A 37 6.99 -1.88 4.39
C TYR A 37 8.52 -1.93 4.38
N ASP A 38 9.18 -1.12 5.20
CA ASP A 38 10.65 -1.10 5.33
C ASP A 38 11.20 -2.47 5.76
N ASP A 39 10.60 -3.09 6.79
CA ASP A 39 10.96 -4.42 7.25
C ASP A 39 10.75 -5.51 6.17
N CYS A 40 9.73 -5.36 5.33
CA CYS A 40 9.45 -6.26 4.22
C CYS A 40 10.57 -6.23 3.17
N VAL A 41 11.11 -5.07 2.86
CA VAL A 41 12.01 -4.88 1.71
C VAL A 41 13.49 -4.88 2.06
N LYS A 42 13.89 -4.57 3.28
CA LYS A 42 15.29 -4.29 3.69
C LYS A 42 16.32 -5.38 3.33
N ASN A 43 15.89 -6.61 3.14
CA ASN A 43 16.75 -7.74 2.78
C ASN A 43 16.47 -8.26 1.34
N SER A 44 15.85 -7.44 0.50
CA SER A 44 15.52 -7.80 -0.88
C SER A 44 16.58 -7.29 -1.86
N TYR A 45 16.66 -7.92 -3.03
CA TYR A 45 17.39 -7.40 -4.18
C TYR A 45 16.48 -6.63 -5.12
N ASN A 46 15.25 -7.11 -5.26
CA ASN A 46 14.21 -6.50 -6.08
C ASN A 46 12.86 -6.52 -5.38
N VAL A 47 12.09 -5.47 -5.60
CA VAL A 47 10.79 -5.22 -4.98
C VAL A 47 9.79 -4.76 -6.02
N LEU A 48 8.57 -5.30 -5.98
CA LEU A 48 7.43 -4.80 -6.74
C LEU A 48 6.49 -4.02 -5.83
N ASP A 49 6.14 -2.80 -6.23
CA ASP A 49 5.07 -1.98 -5.63
C ASP A 49 3.85 -1.97 -6.55
N VAL A 50 2.79 -2.65 -6.13
CA VAL A 50 1.54 -2.78 -6.90
C VAL A 50 0.56 -1.69 -6.51
N GLY A 51 0.23 -0.82 -7.47
CA GLY A 51 -0.64 0.34 -7.25
C GLY A 51 0.08 1.46 -6.51
N CYS A 52 1.25 1.85 -7.00
CA CYS A 52 2.12 2.83 -6.33
C CYS A 52 1.52 4.24 -6.23
N GLY A 53 0.49 4.56 -7.00
CA GLY A 53 -0.15 5.88 -7.04
C GLY A 53 0.85 7.00 -7.33
N SER A 54 0.84 8.05 -6.48
CA SER A 54 1.80 9.16 -6.57
C SER A 54 3.22 8.79 -6.08
N GLY A 55 3.45 7.53 -5.67
CA GLY A 55 4.77 6.99 -5.39
C GLY A 55 5.35 7.31 -4.02
N PHE A 56 4.53 7.70 -3.03
CA PHE A 56 5.04 8.06 -1.71
C PHE A 56 5.85 6.93 -1.05
N ILE A 57 5.28 5.72 -0.99
CA ILE A 57 5.93 4.57 -0.33
C ILE A 57 7.16 4.13 -1.11
N VAL A 58 7.06 3.93 -2.43
CA VAL A 58 8.19 3.47 -3.24
C VAL A 58 9.35 4.47 -3.23
N ASN A 59 9.09 5.79 -3.31
CA ASN A 59 10.13 6.80 -3.22
C ASN A 59 10.78 6.86 -1.85
N PHE A 60 9.99 6.69 -0.78
CA PHE A 60 10.50 6.59 0.58
C PHE A 60 11.46 5.39 0.72
N LEU A 61 11.02 4.19 0.31
CA LEU A 61 11.80 2.96 0.42
C LEU A 61 13.05 2.97 -0.48
N ALA A 62 12.93 3.41 -1.73
CA ALA A 62 14.02 3.45 -2.67
C ALA A 62 15.14 4.41 -2.23
N ARG A 63 14.78 5.50 -1.59
CA ARG A 63 15.74 6.43 -0.98
C ARG A 63 16.50 5.81 0.18
N ARG A 64 15.83 5.03 1.02
CA ARG A 64 16.43 4.33 2.17
C ARG A 64 17.29 3.14 1.76
N HIS A 65 16.95 2.50 0.68
CA HIS A 65 17.58 1.27 0.19
C HIS A 65 18.13 1.46 -1.24
N PRO A 66 19.20 2.25 -1.42
CA PRO A 66 19.70 2.59 -2.75
C PRO A 66 20.23 1.39 -3.56
N ASN A 67 20.52 0.27 -2.90
CA ASN A 67 21.01 -0.95 -3.52
C ASN A 67 19.90 -1.93 -3.91
N ILE A 68 18.63 -1.64 -3.56
CA ILE A 68 17.48 -2.44 -3.94
C ILE A 68 16.90 -1.87 -5.24
N HIS A 69 16.58 -2.72 -6.19
CA HIS A 69 15.84 -2.32 -7.39
C HIS A 69 14.33 -2.40 -7.13
N PHE A 70 13.62 -1.31 -7.42
CA PHE A 70 12.16 -1.23 -7.29
C PHE A 70 11.52 -1.19 -8.67
N THR A 71 10.45 -1.96 -8.84
CA THR A 71 9.49 -1.82 -9.94
C THR A 71 8.18 -1.31 -9.34
N ALA A 72 7.64 -0.22 -9.86
CA ALA A 72 6.42 0.39 -9.37
C ALA A 72 5.39 0.42 -10.50
N ILE A 73 4.24 -0.22 -10.29
CA ILE A 73 3.18 -0.29 -11.29
C ILE A 73 1.92 0.42 -10.81
N ASP A 74 1.36 1.26 -11.68
CA ASP A 74 0.04 1.88 -11.49
C ASP A 74 -0.62 2.16 -12.84
N PHE A 75 -1.93 2.06 -12.92
CA PHE A 75 -2.67 2.29 -14.15
C PHE A 75 -3.14 3.75 -14.32
N SER A 76 -3.10 4.54 -13.25
CA SER A 76 -3.54 5.94 -13.24
C SER A 76 -2.42 6.91 -13.63
N ASP A 77 -2.80 8.14 -13.93
CA ASP A 77 -1.85 9.22 -14.26
C ASP A 77 -1.05 9.69 -13.01
N SER A 78 -1.40 9.21 -11.82
CA SER A 78 -0.66 9.49 -10.59
C SER A 78 0.80 9.02 -10.66
N ILE A 79 1.08 7.96 -11.42
CA ILE A 79 2.44 7.44 -11.62
C ILE A 79 3.37 8.44 -12.33
N ASP A 80 2.83 9.33 -13.16
CA ASP A 80 3.62 10.36 -13.84
C ASP A 80 4.18 11.38 -12.83
N TYR A 81 3.41 11.66 -11.75
CA TYR A 81 3.91 12.44 -10.63
C TYR A 81 5.04 11.70 -9.89
N ALA A 82 4.85 10.41 -9.59
CA ALA A 82 5.85 9.58 -8.93
C ALA A 82 7.19 9.58 -9.69
N LYS A 83 7.12 9.37 -11.01
CA LYS A 83 8.28 9.38 -11.92
C LYS A 83 8.97 10.75 -11.97
N SER A 84 8.18 11.82 -12.03
CA SER A 84 8.71 13.20 -12.03
C SER A 84 9.39 13.54 -10.71
N PHE A 85 8.80 13.10 -9.59
CA PHE A 85 9.37 13.27 -8.25
C PHE A 85 10.73 12.55 -8.12
N SER A 86 10.81 11.27 -8.49
CA SER A 86 12.07 10.51 -8.47
C SER A 86 13.16 11.18 -9.28
N LYS A 87 12.85 11.62 -10.51
CA LYS A 87 13.78 12.34 -11.38
C LYS A 87 14.28 13.62 -10.73
N LYS A 88 13.37 14.43 -10.18
CA LYS A 88 13.69 15.70 -9.50
C LYS A 88 14.64 15.50 -8.32
N HIS A 89 14.49 14.40 -7.58
CA HIS A 89 15.23 14.14 -6.34
C HIS A 89 16.34 13.10 -6.49
N ASN A 90 16.73 12.76 -7.74
CA ASN A 90 17.81 11.84 -8.07
C ASN A 90 17.67 10.43 -7.45
N ILE A 91 16.43 9.93 -7.35
CA ILE A 91 16.14 8.56 -6.95
C ILE A 91 16.15 7.72 -8.23
N LYS A 92 17.18 6.85 -8.39
CA LYS A 92 17.48 6.20 -9.68
C LYS A 92 17.15 4.71 -9.72
N ASN A 93 16.84 4.12 -8.60
CA ASN A 93 16.62 2.68 -8.44
C ASN A 93 15.15 2.27 -8.51
N ILE A 94 14.32 3.04 -9.25
CA ILE A 94 12.91 2.74 -9.49
C ILE A 94 12.62 2.71 -10.98
N GLU A 95 12.05 1.60 -11.45
CA GLU A 95 11.39 1.48 -12.74
C GLU A 95 9.88 1.72 -12.56
N TYR A 96 9.29 2.60 -13.39
CA TYR A 96 7.85 2.91 -13.33
C TYR A 96 7.14 2.35 -14.56
N ILE A 97 6.09 1.56 -14.33
CA ILE A 97 5.26 0.90 -15.35
C ILE A 97 3.83 1.42 -15.24
N LYS A 98 3.38 2.16 -16.26
CA LYS A 98 2.00 2.67 -16.32
C LYS A 98 1.11 1.65 -17.02
N GLU A 99 0.57 0.71 -16.28
CA GLU A 99 -0.24 -0.37 -16.81
C GLU A 99 -1.22 -0.92 -15.76
N ASP A 100 -2.32 -1.55 -16.22
CA ASP A 100 -3.23 -2.31 -15.38
C ASP A 100 -2.54 -3.57 -14.88
N PHE A 101 -2.34 -3.67 -13.56
CA PHE A 101 -1.68 -4.81 -12.93
C PHE A 101 -2.27 -6.16 -13.34
N LEU A 102 -3.59 -6.25 -13.53
CA LEU A 102 -4.22 -7.51 -13.94
C LEU A 102 -3.85 -7.93 -15.37
N LYS A 103 -3.55 -6.96 -16.25
CA LYS A 103 -3.18 -7.19 -17.65
C LYS A 103 -1.66 -7.27 -17.87
N TRP A 104 -0.90 -6.70 -16.94
CA TRP A 104 0.54 -6.64 -17.05
C TRP A 104 1.18 -8.03 -17.11
N HIS A 105 2.05 -8.22 -18.11
CA HIS A 105 2.86 -9.42 -18.30
C HIS A 105 4.24 -9.22 -17.66
N TYR A 106 4.54 -10.00 -16.65
CA TYR A 106 5.83 -9.93 -15.95
C TYR A 106 6.83 -10.95 -16.54
N THR A 107 8.11 -10.61 -16.44
CA THR A 107 9.21 -11.42 -16.98
C THR A 107 10.04 -12.08 -15.88
N HIS A 108 9.87 -11.69 -14.62
CA HIS A 108 10.63 -12.21 -13.48
C HIS A 108 9.82 -12.12 -12.19
N LEU A 109 10.32 -12.79 -11.16
CA LEU A 109 9.76 -12.76 -9.81
C LEU A 109 10.51 -11.76 -8.94
N TYR A 110 9.88 -11.36 -7.84
CA TYR A 110 10.40 -10.37 -6.90
C TYR A 110 10.66 -11.00 -5.53
N ASN A 111 11.74 -10.57 -4.84
CA ASN A 111 11.98 -11.02 -3.47
C ASN A 111 10.84 -10.59 -2.55
N SER A 112 10.42 -9.34 -2.71
CA SER A 112 9.30 -8.80 -1.95
C SER A 112 8.29 -8.11 -2.85
N VAL A 113 7.03 -8.24 -2.50
CA VAL A 113 5.93 -7.51 -3.14
C VAL A 113 5.22 -6.69 -2.08
N ILE A 114 4.95 -5.42 -2.39
CA ILE A 114 4.16 -4.54 -1.54
C ILE A 114 2.94 -4.01 -2.31
N SER A 115 1.85 -3.77 -1.60
CA SER A 115 0.65 -3.15 -2.16
C SER A 115 -0.10 -2.42 -1.05
N ASN A 116 -0.25 -1.12 -1.16
CA ASN A 116 -0.86 -0.30 -0.13
C ASN A 116 -2.09 0.44 -0.62
N GLY A 117 -3.25 0.11 -0.08
CA GLY A 117 -4.47 0.82 -0.41
C GLY A 117 -5.03 0.51 -1.80
N VAL A 118 -4.80 -0.70 -2.35
CA VAL A 118 -5.09 -1.02 -3.76
C VAL A 118 -6.09 -2.15 -3.93
N LEU A 119 -5.82 -3.32 -3.33
CA LEU A 119 -6.58 -4.55 -3.63
C LEU A 119 -8.07 -4.41 -3.34
N HIS A 120 -8.44 -3.59 -2.36
CA HIS A 120 -9.82 -3.32 -2.00
C HIS A 120 -10.57 -2.42 -3.02
N HIS A 121 -9.86 -1.85 -3.99
CA HIS A 121 -10.44 -1.12 -5.13
C HIS A 121 -10.51 -1.96 -6.41
N ILE A 122 -10.06 -3.21 -6.37
CA ILE A 122 -10.08 -4.10 -7.53
C ILE A 122 -11.30 -5.05 -7.44
N PRO A 123 -12.31 -4.94 -8.34
CA PRO A 123 -13.46 -5.83 -8.31
C PRO A 123 -13.10 -7.33 -8.40
N LYS A 124 -12.03 -7.65 -9.14
CA LYS A 124 -11.46 -9.01 -9.25
C LYS A 124 -10.26 -9.18 -8.32
N TYR A 125 -10.38 -8.75 -7.06
CA TYR A 125 -9.27 -8.76 -6.09
C TYR A 125 -8.67 -10.15 -5.88
N THR A 126 -9.45 -11.22 -5.95
CA THR A 126 -8.93 -12.59 -5.82
C THR A 126 -7.91 -12.94 -6.88
N ILE A 127 -8.13 -12.51 -8.14
CA ILE A 127 -7.15 -12.67 -9.22
C ILE A 127 -5.88 -11.84 -8.93
N ALA A 128 -6.04 -10.62 -8.45
CA ALA A 128 -4.91 -9.76 -8.09
C ALA A 128 -4.10 -10.36 -6.93
N VAL A 129 -4.77 -10.93 -5.91
CA VAL A 129 -4.14 -11.61 -4.77
C VAL A 129 -3.32 -12.81 -5.24
N GLU A 130 -3.89 -13.70 -6.06
CA GLU A 130 -3.15 -14.85 -6.58
C GLU A 130 -1.92 -14.40 -7.39
N LYS A 131 -2.07 -13.40 -8.25
CA LYS A 131 -0.95 -12.84 -9.02
C LYS A 131 0.15 -12.26 -8.12
N ILE A 132 -0.20 -11.52 -7.06
CA ILE A 132 0.76 -11.03 -6.08
C ILE A 132 1.49 -12.17 -5.37
N LYS A 133 0.76 -13.22 -4.97
CA LYS A 133 1.32 -14.41 -4.31
C LYS A 133 2.29 -15.17 -5.22
N GLU A 134 2.01 -15.23 -6.53
CA GLU A 134 2.91 -15.84 -7.51
C GLU A 134 4.17 -15.02 -7.71
N LEU A 135 4.05 -13.70 -7.80
CA LEU A 135 5.15 -12.78 -8.05
C LEU A 135 6.14 -12.69 -6.89
N SER A 136 5.69 -12.89 -5.65
CA SER A 136 6.56 -12.80 -4.47
C SER A 136 7.26 -14.13 -4.18
N THR A 137 8.58 -14.10 -4.04
CA THR A 137 9.38 -15.28 -3.67
C THR A 137 9.62 -15.41 -2.16
N HIS A 138 9.60 -14.30 -1.39
CA HIS A 138 9.92 -14.33 0.05
C HIS A 138 8.91 -13.54 0.90
N ASN A 139 8.77 -12.24 0.67
CA ASN A 139 7.98 -11.38 1.56
C ASN A 139 6.84 -10.70 0.81
N LEU A 140 5.77 -10.47 1.54
CA LEU A 140 4.60 -9.75 1.02
C LEU A 140 4.07 -8.82 2.12
N THR A 141 3.78 -7.56 1.76
CA THR A 141 3.09 -6.63 2.67
C THR A 141 1.94 -5.95 1.94
N VAL A 142 0.75 -6.06 2.51
CA VAL A 142 -0.47 -5.47 1.95
C VAL A 142 -1.16 -4.57 2.95
N GLY A 143 -1.59 -3.40 2.49
CA GLY A 143 -2.45 -2.49 3.23
C GLY A 143 -3.89 -2.56 2.71
N LEU A 144 -4.84 -2.91 3.57
CA LEU A 144 -6.24 -3.12 3.22
C LEU A 144 -7.18 -2.39 4.17
N TYR A 145 -8.32 -1.94 3.69
CA TYR A 145 -9.36 -1.38 4.55
C TYR A 145 -9.97 -2.47 5.42
N ASN A 146 -10.03 -2.18 6.72
CA ASN A 146 -10.59 -3.07 7.72
C ASN A 146 -12.11 -2.89 7.86
N SER A 147 -12.87 -3.98 7.80
CA SER A 147 -14.34 -3.96 7.88
C SER A 147 -14.85 -3.44 9.23
N PHE A 148 -14.13 -3.72 10.32
CA PHE A 148 -14.48 -3.21 11.65
C PHE A 148 -14.38 -1.67 11.69
N GLY A 149 -13.35 -1.09 11.08
CA GLY A 149 -13.23 0.36 10.95
C GLY A 149 -14.39 1.00 10.18
N LYS A 150 -14.91 0.32 9.17
CA LYS A 150 -16.12 0.79 8.45
C LYS A 150 -17.39 0.75 9.31
N ILE A 151 -17.57 -0.29 10.11
CA ILE A 151 -18.71 -0.39 11.04
C ILE A 151 -18.61 0.69 12.13
N ALA A 152 -17.47 0.83 12.77
CA ALA A 152 -17.24 1.85 13.80
C ALA A 152 -17.53 3.27 13.28
N LYS A 153 -17.24 3.54 12.02
CA LYS A 153 -17.51 4.80 11.34
C LYS A 153 -19.01 5.17 11.28
N GLN A 154 -19.88 4.16 11.12
CA GLN A 154 -21.34 4.40 11.10
C GLN A 154 -21.87 4.80 12.48
N PHE A 155 -21.27 4.28 13.57
CA PHE A 155 -21.71 4.52 14.93
C PHE A 155 -21.01 5.71 15.62
N PHE A 156 -19.82 6.06 15.18
CA PHE A 156 -18.99 7.12 15.79
C PHE A 156 -18.47 8.10 14.75
N PRO A 157 -19.32 9.02 14.24
CA PRO A 157 -18.88 10.01 13.26
C PRO A 157 -17.91 11.01 13.92
N VAL A 158 -16.64 10.85 13.69
CA VAL A 158 -15.61 11.80 14.14
C VAL A 158 -15.40 12.86 13.07
N LYS A 159 -15.70 14.13 13.41
CA LYS A 159 -15.35 15.28 12.57
C LYS A 159 -13.87 15.59 12.74
N TYR A 160 -13.05 15.25 11.78
CA TYR A 160 -11.69 15.78 11.69
C TYR A 160 -11.59 16.81 10.56
N LYS A 161 -11.27 18.05 10.94
CA LYS A 161 -10.86 19.11 10.00
C LYS A 161 -9.39 18.85 9.60
N ASN A 162 -9.10 18.93 8.29
CA ASN A 162 -7.76 19.12 7.72
C ASN A 162 -6.79 17.92 7.65
N HIS A 163 -7.21 16.70 7.33
CA HIS A 163 -6.27 15.68 6.87
C HIS A 163 -6.46 15.34 5.39
N ILE A 164 -5.51 15.79 4.57
CA ILE A 164 -5.42 15.62 3.12
C ILE A 164 -5.28 14.13 2.71
N LEU A 165 -4.94 13.24 3.62
CA LEU A 165 -4.56 11.86 3.34
C LEU A 165 -5.71 10.88 3.04
N PHE A 166 -6.97 11.31 3.04
CA PHE A 166 -8.10 10.39 2.95
C PHE A 166 -9.32 10.97 2.22
N SER A 167 -9.10 11.78 1.20
CA SER A 167 -10.19 12.39 0.42
C SER A 167 -10.84 11.47 -0.62
N ASP A 168 -10.28 10.27 -0.83
CA ASP A 168 -10.70 9.35 -1.89
C ASP A 168 -11.97 8.54 -1.58
N GLN A 169 -12.27 8.32 -0.31
CA GLN A 169 -13.28 7.34 0.09
C GLN A 169 -14.74 7.74 -0.15
N GLU A 170 -15.05 9.03 -0.17
CA GLU A 170 -16.45 9.48 -0.32
C GLU A 170 -16.95 9.42 -1.76
N GLU A 171 -16.03 9.39 -2.73
CA GLU A 171 -16.34 9.41 -4.17
C GLU A 171 -15.75 8.22 -4.95
N CYS A 172 -15.06 7.29 -4.27
CA CYS A 172 -14.48 6.15 -4.96
C CYS A 172 -15.59 5.22 -5.50
N PRO A 173 -15.59 4.91 -6.80
CA PRO A 173 -16.68 4.16 -7.43
C PRO A 173 -16.77 2.70 -6.99
N PHE A 174 -15.69 2.15 -6.42
CA PHE A 174 -15.67 0.79 -5.90
C PHE A 174 -14.69 0.65 -4.74
N GLU A 175 -15.17 0.11 -3.62
CA GLU A 175 -14.37 -0.11 -2.42
C GLU A 175 -14.90 -1.29 -1.61
N LEU A 176 -14.00 -2.16 -1.20
CA LEU A 176 -14.25 -3.25 -0.27
C LEU A 176 -13.62 -2.96 1.09
N ALA A 177 -14.04 -3.71 2.10
CA ALA A 177 -13.35 -3.78 3.37
C ALA A 177 -13.32 -5.24 3.83
N PHE A 178 -12.21 -5.62 4.46
CA PHE A 178 -11.95 -7.00 4.85
C PHE A 178 -11.85 -7.14 6.37
N SER A 179 -12.38 -8.23 6.90
CA SER A 179 -12.07 -8.67 8.25
C SER A 179 -10.67 -9.30 8.31
N ASP A 180 -10.07 -9.37 9.50
CA ASP A 180 -8.80 -10.05 9.69
C ASP A 180 -8.84 -11.52 9.25
N SER A 181 -9.97 -12.20 9.45
CA SER A 181 -10.15 -13.60 9.02
C SER A 181 -10.17 -13.75 7.51
N GLU A 182 -10.83 -12.84 6.79
CA GLU A 182 -10.84 -12.84 5.33
C GLU A 182 -9.43 -12.59 4.77
N VAL A 183 -8.69 -11.61 5.32
CA VAL A 183 -7.32 -11.35 4.86
C VAL A 183 -6.41 -12.56 5.13
N ARG A 184 -6.53 -13.20 6.30
CA ARG A 184 -5.79 -14.43 6.58
C ARG A 184 -6.10 -15.54 5.60
N HIS A 185 -7.37 -15.76 5.32
CA HIS A 185 -7.81 -16.78 4.36
C HIS A 185 -7.22 -16.55 2.94
N LEU A 186 -7.03 -15.30 2.52
CA LEU A 186 -6.45 -14.97 1.22
C LEU A 186 -4.96 -15.36 1.09
N PHE A 187 -4.19 -15.38 2.20
CA PHE A 187 -2.74 -15.50 2.13
C PHE A 187 -2.16 -16.70 2.89
N GLU A 188 -2.85 -17.24 3.90
CA GLU A 188 -2.32 -18.29 4.77
C GLU A 188 -2.11 -19.65 4.09
N ASP A 189 -2.61 -19.85 2.87
CA ASP A 189 -2.29 -21.04 2.06
C ASP A 189 -0.79 -21.12 1.70
N LYS A 190 -0.18 -19.99 1.30
CA LYS A 190 1.21 -19.91 0.84
C LYS A 190 2.15 -19.13 1.78
N TYR A 191 1.61 -18.40 2.77
CA TYR A 191 2.38 -17.48 3.61
C TYR A 191 2.09 -17.66 5.08
N ASN A 192 3.10 -17.37 5.92
CA ASN A 192 2.96 -17.22 7.37
C ASN A 192 2.83 -15.73 7.70
N LEU A 193 1.86 -15.37 8.53
CA LEU A 193 1.69 -14.00 9.00
C LEU A 193 2.85 -13.63 9.94
N VAL A 194 3.52 -12.52 9.66
CA VAL A 194 4.63 -11.97 10.45
C VAL A 194 4.13 -10.86 11.39
N SER A 195 3.37 -9.91 10.85
CA SER A 195 2.84 -8.80 11.64
C SER A 195 1.55 -8.24 11.06
N VAL A 196 0.77 -7.62 11.96
CA VAL A 196 -0.43 -6.83 11.63
C VAL A 196 -0.30 -5.49 12.32
N TYR A 197 -0.51 -4.39 11.59
CA TYR A 197 -0.53 -3.05 12.16
C TYR A 197 -1.66 -2.19 11.59
N PRO A 198 -2.45 -1.51 12.42
CA PRO A 198 -2.52 -1.69 13.86
C PRO A 198 -3.16 -3.03 14.23
N SER A 199 -2.83 -3.56 15.39
CA SER A 199 -3.39 -4.79 15.90
C SER A 199 -4.13 -4.55 17.20
N TYR A 200 -5.37 -5.02 17.28
CA TYR A 200 -6.15 -5.01 18.52
C TYR A 200 -5.38 -5.58 19.74
N LYS A 201 -4.58 -6.63 19.51
CA LYS A 201 -3.84 -7.30 20.59
C LYS A 201 -2.57 -6.58 21.03
N ASN A 202 -1.89 -5.91 20.10
CA ASN A 202 -0.55 -5.39 20.33
C ASN A 202 -0.50 -3.86 20.45
N ASP A 203 -1.53 -3.16 19.97
CA ASP A 203 -1.56 -1.71 19.95
C ASP A 203 -3.00 -1.19 19.93
N PHE A 204 -3.70 -1.43 21.02
CA PHE A 204 -5.11 -1.05 21.15
C PHE A 204 -5.37 0.44 20.92
N VAL A 205 -4.47 1.31 21.38
CA VAL A 205 -4.65 2.77 21.29
C VAL A 205 -4.61 3.21 19.82
N ASN A 206 -3.62 2.76 19.07
CA ASN A 206 -3.54 3.08 17.64
C ASN A 206 -4.62 2.35 16.83
N TRP A 207 -4.93 1.11 17.19
CA TRP A 207 -6.04 0.38 16.59
C TRP A 207 -7.37 1.13 16.80
N TYR A 208 -7.68 1.55 18.04
CA TYR A 208 -8.88 2.33 18.36
C TYR A 208 -8.88 3.68 17.65
N GLY A 209 -7.75 4.40 17.62
CA GLY A 209 -7.61 5.67 16.92
C GLY A 209 -7.89 5.54 15.42
N LEU A 210 -7.39 4.49 14.79
CA LEU A 210 -7.61 4.21 13.37
C LEU A 210 -9.04 3.79 13.04
N MET A 211 -9.68 3.04 13.94
CA MET A 211 -11.10 2.67 13.81
C MET A 211 -12.03 3.89 13.90
N ASN A 212 -11.60 4.94 14.61
CA ASN A 212 -12.34 6.19 14.74
C ASN A 212 -12.03 7.23 13.64
N TYR A 213 -11.05 6.96 12.78
CA TYR A 213 -10.84 7.81 11.60
C TYR A 213 -12.01 7.67 10.62
N LYS A 214 -12.50 8.81 10.10
CA LYS A 214 -13.71 8.95 9.26
C LYS A 214 -13.77 8.00 8.05
N LYS A 215 -12.73 7.21 7.81
CA LYS A 215 -12.47 6.50 6.57
C LYS A 215 -12.04 5.03 6.68
N GLY A 216 -12.49 4.34 7.73
CA GLY A 216 -12.25 2.90 7.88
C GLY A 216 -10.75 2.58 7.82
N GLY A 217 -10.14 2.31 8.96
CA GLY A 217 -8.69 2.22 9.09
C GLY A 217 -8.04 1.24 8.13
N LEU A 218 -6.99 1.69 7.49
CA LEU A 218 -6.09 0.84 6.74
C LEU A 218 -5.31 -0.04 7.72
N THR A 219 -5.39 -1.35 7.55
CA THR A 219 -4.59 -2.32 8.30
C THR A 219 -3.53 -2.91 7.38
N VAL A 220 -2.28 -2.92 7.84
CA VAL A 220 -1.14 -3.47 7.11
C VAL A 220 -0.80 -4.85 7.64
N TYR A 221 -0.72 -5.82 6.75
CA TYR A 221 -0.38 -7.20 7.01
C TYR A 221 0.93 -7.56 6.32
N SER A 222 1.90 -8.05 7.08
CA SER A 222 3.19 -8.52 6.56
C SER A 222 3.28 -10.03 6.67
N TRP A 223 3.75 -10.64 5.59
CA TRP A 223 3.77 -12.07 5.39
C TRP A 223 5.15 -12.55 4.95
N LYS A 224 5.49 -13.79 5.31
CA LYS A 224 6.66 -14.49 4.81
C LYS A 224 6.23 -15.79 4.14
N LYS A 225 6.75 -16.06 2.94
CA LYS A 225 6.43 -17.27 2.17
C LYS A 225 6.80 -18.51 2.97
N LYS A 226 5.96 -19.51 2.93
CA LYS A 226 6.25 -20.84 3.50
C LYS A 226 7.37 -21.51 2.66
N ASN A 227 8.25 -22.23 3.33
CA ASN A 227 9.28 -23.04 2.68
C ASN A 227 8.65 -24.21 1.93
#